data_fd13e5e612a24c9422215354c4d4dc26
#
_entry.id   fd13e5e612a24c9422215354c4d4dc26
#
_cell.length_a   1.000
_cell.length_b   1.000
_cell.length_c   1.000
_cell.angle_alpha   90.00
_cell.angle_beta   90.00
_cell.angle_gamma   90.00
#
_symmetry.space_group_name_H-M   'P 1'
#
loop_
_entity.id
_entity.type
_entity.pdbx_description
1 polymer ?
#
loop_
_entity_poly.entity_id
_entity_poly.type
_entity_poly.pdbx_seq_one_letter_code
_entity_poly.pdbx_strand_id
1 'polypeptide(L)'
;MKRFILIVALALSTTAIFAQTVRPGMTYKELKQVYNTKYYQKTATDPFSPFWMGLTSLGQPGLGQLIAHEPGRGWAFIGGDVLISTVGGYGFSKIYDGLEKDADGKLITDDNSKPIIADEKAVKTGAYIAVGAVLAELILRIWSCSDAVKIAKVKNMYNQDLMGRYATATMYPSVDFVQTGSGYQPTAGMTFAVRF
;
A
#
# COMPACT_ATOMS: atom_id res chain seq x y z
N MET A 1 3.89 52.18 4.72
CA MET A 1 3.93 51.47 3.44
C MET A 1 5.03 50.40 3.38
N LYS A 2 6.32 50.69 3.65
CA LYS A 2 7.41 49.70 3.57
C LYS A 2 7.21 48.46 4.45
N ARG A 3 6.66 48.60 5.68
CA ARG A 3 6.39 47.44 6.59
C ARG A 3 5.25 46.56 6.10
N PHE A 4 4.26 47.12 5.41
CA PHE A 4 3.14 46.39 4.85
C PHE A 4 3.58 45.53 3.64
N ILE A 5 4.45 46.11 2.77
CA ILE A 5 5.04 45.40 1.63
C ILE A 5 5.91 44.22 2.10
N LEU A 6 6.65 44.41 3.20
CA LEU A 6 7.48 43.33 3.78
C LEU A 6 6.65 42.18 4.32
N ILE A 7 5.50 42.45 4.97
CA ILE A 7 4.59 41.43 5.49
C ILE A 7 3.91 40.65 4.34
N VAL A 8 3.49 41.37 3.29
CA VAL A 8 2.91 40.75 2.10
C VAL A 8 3.94 39.90 1.35
N ALA A 9 5.16 40.37 1.20
CA ALA A 9 6.26 39.61 0.60
C ALA A 9 6.64 38.38 1.43
N LEU A 10 6.62 38.46 2.77
CA LEU A 10 6.86 37.35 3.67
C LEU A 10 5.71 36.30 3.61
N ALA A 11 4.46 36.78 3.55
CA ALA A 11 3.28 35.87 3.39
C ALA A 11 3.27 35.18 2.03
N LEU A 12 3.68 35.86 0.95
CA LEU A 12 3.80 35.26 -0.39
C LEU A 12 4.99 34.29 -0.47
N SER A 13 6.09 34.52 0.24
CA SER A 13 7.22 33.60 0.27
C SER A 13 6.93 32.32 1.07
N THR A 14 6.11 32.40 2.12
CA THR A 14 5.72 31.23 2.91
C THR A 14 4.74 30.32 2.16
N THR A 15 3.88 30.86 1.29
CA THR A 15 2.99 30.05 0.45
C THR A 15 3.73 29.30 -0.67
N ALA A 16 4.86 29.85 -1.15
CA ALA A 16 5.68 29.18 -2.18
C ALA A 16 6.46 27.96 -1.67
N ILE A 17 6.72 27.85 -0.36
CA ILE A 17 7.49 26.75 0.24
C ILE A 17 6.64 25.46 0.35
N PHE A 18 5.31 25.55 0.35
CA PHE A 18 4.41 24.39 0.46
C PHE A 18 3.85 23.87 -0.87
N ALA A 19 4.12 24.53 -1.97
CA ALA A 19 3.77 24.02 -3.29
C ALA A 19 4.88 23.07 -3.81
N GLN A 20 5.10 21.94 -3.13
CA GLN A 20 5.67 20.80 -3.82
C GLN A 20 4.67 20.41 -4.91
N THR A 21 4.96 20.84 -6.14
CA THR A 21 4.09 20.63 -7.29
C THR A 21 4.02 19.13 -7.54
N VAL A 22 2.91 18.53 -7.11
CA VAL A 22 2.57 17.16 -7.49
C VAL A 22 2.54 17.13 -9.02
N ARG A 23 3.34 16.29 -9.63
CA ARG A 23 3.48 16.15 -11.08
C ARG A 23 3.15 14.71 -11.49
N PRO A 24 2.66 14.46 -12.72
CA PRO A 24 2.49 13.11 -13.22
C PRO A 24 3.80 12.31 -13.19
N GLY A 25 3.72 11.02 -12.84
CA GLY A 25 4.88 10.11 -12.85
C GLY A 25 5.75 10.13 -11.60
N MET A 26 5.31 10.73 -10.49
CA MET A 26 6.04 10.66 -9.22
C MET A 26 6.11 9.23 -8.70
N THR A 27 7.30 8.85 -8.20
CA THR A 27 7.52 7.56 -7.55
C THR A 27 6.92 7.51 -6.15
N TYR A 28 6.63 6.32 -5.62
CA TYR A 28 6.14 6.18 -4.24
C TYR A 28 7.11 6.80 -3.20
N LYS A 29 8.42 6.73 -3.46
CA LYS A 29 9.44 7.34 -2.58
C LYS A 29 9.26 8.85 -2.47
N GLU A 30 8.93 9.53 -3.55
CA GLU A 30 8.63 10.97 -3.58
C GLU A 30 7.25 11.24 -2.96
N LEU A 31 6.25 10.46 -3.33
CA LEU A 31 4.87 10.63 -2.86
C LEU A 31 4.76 10.54 -1.34
N LYS A 32 5.46 9.61 -0.69
CA LYS A 32 5.42 9.47 0.78
C LYS A 32 6.01 10.66 1.54
N GLN A 33 6.76 11.55 0.87
CA GLN A 33 7.26 12.79 1.47
C GLN A 33 6.21 13.90 1.42
N VAL A 34 5.29 13.82 0.44
CA VAL A 34 4.21 14.79 0.23
C VAL A 34 2.96 14.40 1.01
N TYR A 35 2.62 13.09 0.98
CA TYR A 35 1.34 12.60 1.51
C TYR A 35 1.50 11.91 2.85
N ASN A 36 0.72 12.35 3.85
CA ASN A 36 0.61 11.68 5.13
C ASN A 36 -0.65 10.80 5.15
N THR A 37 -0.46 9.50 5.29
CA THR A 37 -1.54 8.50 5.29
C THR A 37 -2.60 8.68 6.38
N LYS A 38 -2.33 9.50 7.42
CA LYS A 38 -3.30 9.84 8.46
C LYS A 38 -4.46 10.69 7.93
N TYR A 39 -4.21 11.49 6.89
CA TYR A 39 -5.22 12.38 6.29
C TYR A 39 -5.93 11.76 5.08
N TYR A 40 -5.66 10.50 4.78
CA TYR A 40 -6.33 9.80 3.69
C TYR A 40 -7.84 9.71 3.95
N GLN A 41 -8.61 10.15 2.97
CA GLN A 41 -10.05 9.98 2.90
C GLN A 41 -10.38 9.13 1.67
N LYS A 42 -11.22 8.12 1.87
CA LYS A 42 -11.63 7.23 0.79
C LYS A 42 -12.62 7.96 -0.13
N THR A 43 -12.36 7.90 -1.44
CA THR A 43 -13.28 8.39 -2.48
C THR A 43 -13.72 7.27 -3.39
N ALA A 44 -14.79 7.51 -4.18
CA ALA A 44 -15.28 6.53 -5.15
C ALA A 44 -14.33 6.33 -6.33
N THR A 45 -13.42 7.27 -6.57
CA THR A 45 -12.44 7.28 -7.67
C THR A 45 -11.10 6.67 -7.30
N ASP A 46 -10.96 6.15 -6.08
CA ASP A 46 -9.73 5.55 -5.61
C ASP A 46 -9.39 4.28 -6.41
N PRO A 47 -8.24 4.22 -7.11
CA PRO A 47 -7.85 3.05 -7.90
C PRO A 47 -7.51 1.83 -7.04
N PHE A 48 -7.10 2.05 -5.78
CA PHE A 48 -6.67 0.98 -4.88
C PHE A 48 -7.53 0.92 -3.63
N SER A 49 -7.99 -0.28 -3.25
CA SER A 49 -8.62 -0.49 -1.95
C SER A 49 -7.54 -0.81 -0.90
N PRO A 50 -7.29 0.06 0.10
CA PRO A 50 -6.27 -0.21 1.13
C PRO A 50 -6.53 -1.51 1.90
N PHE A 51 -7.80 -1.85 2.13
CA PHE A 51 -8.19 -3.09 2.80
C PHE A 51 -7.77 -4.34 2.00
N TRP A 52 -8.14 -4.41 0.70
CA TRP A 52 -7.80 -5.56 -0.13
C TRP A 52 -6.30 -5.66 -0.39
N MET A 53 -5.61 -4.53 -0.55
CA MET A 53 -4.14 -4.51 -0.68
C MET A 53 -3.44 -5.07 0.56
N GLY A 54 -3.92 -4.69 1.75
CA GLY A 54 -3.41 -5.24 3.00
C GLY A 54 -3.69 -6.73 3.13
N LEU A 55 -4.92 -7.16 2.85
CA LEU A 55 -5.35 -8.55 2.98
C LEU A 55 -4.57 -9.47 2.01
N THR A 56 -4.38 -9.07 0.76
CA THR A 56 -3.57 -9.83 -0.21
C THR A 56 -2.11 -9.96 0.22
N SER A 57 -1.53 -8.89 0.80
CA SER A 57 -0.16 -8.92 1.33
C SER A 57 -0.04 -9.67 2.65
N LEU A 58 -1.12 -9.82 3.42
CA LEU A 58 -1.14 -10.68 4.60
C LEU A 58 -1.16 -12.16 4.19
N GLY A 59 -1.91 -12.51 3.14
CA GLY A 59 -1.94 -13.85 2.57
C GLY A 59 -0.61 -14.24 1.92
N GLN A 60 -0.13 -13.39 1.02
CA GLN A 60 1.15 -13.54 0.33
C GLN A 60 1.96 -12.25 0.44
N PRO A 61 3.06 -12.22 1.23
CA PRO A 61 3.91 -11.05 1.36
C PRO A 61 4.38 -10.52 0.02
N GLY A 62 4.20 -9.20 -0.21
CA GLY A 62 4.60 -8.55 -1.46
C GLY A 62 3.53 -8.44 -2.54
N LEU A 63 2.45 -9.22 -2.48
CA LEU A 63 1.45 -9.22 -3.54
C LEU A 63 0.70 -7.89 -3.65
N GLY A 64 0.30 -7.28 -2.54
CA GLY A 64 -0.35 -5.97 -2.56
C GLY A 64 0.55 -4.87 -3.13
N GLN A 65 1.87 -4.93 -2.87
CA GLN A 65 2.84 -4.02 -3.45
C GLN A 65 2.94 -4.19 -4.97
N LEU A 66 2.93 -5.43 -5.49
CA LEU A 66 2.92 -5.70 -6.93
C LEU A 66 1.65 -5.13 -7.58
N ILE A 67 0.48 -5.38 -7.00
CA ILE A 67 -0.79 -4.84 -7.49
C ILE A 67 -0.79 -3.31 -7.48
N ALA A 68 -0.15 -2.69 -6.49
CA ALA A 68 0.01 -1.24 -6.40
C ALA A 68 1.10 -0.68 -7.33
N HIS A 69 1.63 -1.46 -8.25
CA HIS A 69 2.70 -1.08 -9.17
C HIS A 69 4.00 -0.63 -8.46
N GLU A 70 4.38 -1.37 -7.40
CA GLU A 70 5.66 -1.22 -6.69
C GLU A 70 6.47 -2.52 -6.75
N PRO A 71 6.93 -2.95 -7.95
CA PRO A 71 7.51 -4.28 -8.12
C PRO A 71 8.78 -4.49 -7.30
N GLY A 72 9.65 -3.49 -7.17
CA GLY A 72 10.86 -3.61 -6.36
C GLY A 72 10.58 -3.95 -4.90
N ARG A 73 9.52 -3.36 -4.32
CA ARG A 73 9.10 -3.63 -2.95
C ARG A 73 8.39 -4.99 -2.85
N GLY A 74 7.54 -5.30 -3.81
CA GLY A 74 6.82 -6.57 -3.88
C GLY A 74 7.79 -7.75 -3.93
N TRP A 75 8.75 -7.73 -4.83
CA TRP A 75 9.77 -8.78 -4.95
C TRP A 75 10.68 -8.89 -3.72
N ALA A 76 10.98 -7.78 -3.03
CA ALA A 76 11.74 -7.80 -1.79
C ALA A 76 11.00 -8.59 -0.69
N PHE A 77 9.69 -8.40 -0.53
CA PHE A 77 8.89 -9.16 0.42
C PHE A 77 8.74 -10.63 0.02
N ILE A 78 8.50 -10.93 -1.26
CA ILE A 78 8.43 -12.31 -1.77
C ILE A 78 9.76 -13.03 -1.55
N GLY A 79 10.88 -12.38 -1.85
CA GLY A 79 12.22 -12.95 -1.61
C GLY A 79 12.47 -13.22 -0.12
N GLY A 80 12.02 -12.32 0.76
CA GLY A 80 12.08 -12.52 2.21
C GLY A 80 11.24 -13.73 2.68
N ASP A 81 10.03 -13.88 2.17
CA ASP A 81 9.13 -15.00 2.43
C ASP A 81 9.77 -16.35 2.01
N VAL A 82 10.32 -16.41 0.80
CA VAL A 82 11.03 -17.61 0.30
C VAL A 82 12.24 -17.97 1.17
N LEU A 83 13.03 -16.98 1.58
CA LEU A 83 14.18 -17.23 2.45
C LEU A 83 13.76 -17.76 3.82
N ILE A 84 12.77 -17.14 4.47
CA ILE A 84 12.27 -17.58 5.78
C ILE A 84 11.67 -18.98 5.68
N SER A 85 10.88 -19.25 4.65
CA SER A 85 10.27 -20.57 4.40
C SER A 85 11.34 -21.65 4.17
N THR A 86 12.43 -21.32 3.46
CA THR A 86 13.56 -22.23 3.27
C THR A 86 14.26 -22.57 4.58
N VAL A 87 14.50 -21.57 5.43
CA VAL A 87 15.08 -21.75 6.77
C VAL A 87 14.14 -22.60 7.66
N GLY A 88 12.85 -22.32 7.60
CA GLY A 88 11.84 -23.11 8.31
C GLY A 88 11.82 -24.58 7.86
N GLY A 89 11.84 -24.81 6.53
CA GLY A 89 11.95 -26.15 5.96
C GLY A 89 13.19 -26.91 6.41
N TYR A 90 14.33 -26.23 6.48
CA TYR A 90 15.55 -26.83 7.07
C TYR A 90 15.36 -27.21 8.55
N GLY A 91 14.68 -26.35 9.33
CA GLY A 91 14.33 -26.67 10.72
C GLY A 91 13.48 -27.94 10.83
N PHE A 92 12.43 -28.07 9.99
CA PHE A 92 11.61 -29.27 9.95
C PHE A 92 12.40 -30.51 9.49
N SER A 93 13.28 -30.40 8.50
CA SER A 93 14.16 -31.49 8.10
C SER A 93 15.03 -31.97 9.26
N LYS A 94 15.60 -31.07 10.04
CA LYS A 94 16.40 -31.43 11.24
C LYS A 94 15.55 -32.14 12.30
N ILE A 95 14.30 -31.73 12.52
CA ILE A 95 13.40 -32.46 13.42
C ILE A 95 13.19 -33.88 12.88
N TYR A 96 12.83 -34.01 11.60
CA TYR A 96 12.58 -35.29 10.97
C TYR A 96 13.81 -36.22 11.02
N ASP A 97 15.03 -35.68 10.81
CA ASP A 97 16.29 -36.44 10.86
C ASP A 97 16.61 -36.91 12.28
N GLY A 98 16.17 -36.22 13.31
CA GLY A 98 16.35 -36.60 14.72
C GLY A 98 15.37 -37.63 15.25
N LEU A 99 14.34 -38.03 14.44
CA LEU A 99 13.40 -39.08 14.81
C LEU A 99 13.88 -40.48 14.35
N GLU A 100 13.52 -41.52 15.10
CA GLU A 100 13.86 -42.89 14.78
C GLU A 100 13.02 -43.39 13.60
N LYS A 101 13.70 -44.09 12.64
CA LYS A 101 13.11 -44.59 11.42
C LYS A 101 13.44 -46.04 11.21
N ASP A 102 12.53 -46.79 10.61
CA ASP A 102 12.78 -48.15 10.16
C ASP A 102 13.65 -48.19 8.88
N ALA A 103 13.92 -49.39 8.37
CA ALA A 103 14.71 -49.60 7.15
C ALA A 103 14.07 -48.97 5.89
N ASP A 104 12.78 -48.73 5.91
CA ASP A 104 12.02 -48.16 4.82
C ASP A 104 11.85 -46.63 4.98
N GLY A 105 12.45 -46.01 6.01
CA GLY A 105 12.39 -44.58 6.30
C GLY A 105 11.11 -44.12 6.97
N LYS A 106 10.25 -45.03 7.43
CA LYS A 106 9.02 -44.71 8.15
C LYS A 106 9.33 -44.46 9.63
N LEU A 107 8.66 -43.48 10.22
CA LEU A 107 8.84 -43.13 11.63
C LEU A 107 8.42 -44.27 12.56
N ILE A 108 9.25 -44.61 13.51
CA ILE A 108 8.94 -45.57 14.58
C ILE A 108 8.25 -44.81 15.69
N THR A 109 7.13 -45.36 16.18
CA THR A 109 6.32 -44.77 17.25
C THR A 109 6.27 -45.68 18.45
N ASP A 110 6.12 -45.09 19.65
CA ASP A 110 5.88 -45.81 20.89
C ASP A 110 4.43 -46.36 20.97
N ASP A 111 4.09 -47.05 22.05
CA ASP A 111 2.75 -47.62 22.31
C ASP A 111 1.65 -46.53 22.34
N ASN A 112 1.99 -45.28 22.52
CA ASN A 112 1.08 -44.13 22.50
C ASN A 112 1.05 -43.40 21.17
N SER A 113 1.59 -43.99 20.08
CA SER A 113 1.68 -43.41 18.73
C SER A 113 2.53 -42.13 18.67
N LYS A 114 3.45 -41.90 19.60
CA LYS A 114 4.39 -40.77 19.57
C LYS A 114 5.69 -41.18 18.89
N PRO A 115 6.27 -40.35 18.01
CA PRO A 115 7.55 -40.62 17.39
C PRO A 115 8.67 -40.78 18.42
N ILE A 116 9.51 -41.79 18.26
CA ILE A 116 10.67 -42.02 19.11
C ILE A 116 11.79 -41.07 18.66
N ILE A 117 12.45 -40.41 19.63
CA ILE A 117 13.54 -39.47 19.37
C ILE A 117 14.87 -40.24 19.44
N ALA A 118 15.56 -40.31 18.32
CA ALA A 118 16.90 -40.89 18.21
C ALA A 118 18.03 -39.88 18.56
N ASP A 119 17.86 -38.61 18.10
CA ASP A 119 18.79 -37.50 18.37
C ASP A 119 18.04 -36.28 18.92
N GLU A 120 18.04 -36.17 20.24
CA GLU A 120 17.38 -35.09 20.96
C GLU A 120 17.96 -33.70 20.60
N LYS A 121 19.29 -33.62 20.34
CA LYS A 121 19.92 -32.35 19.97
C LYS A 121 19.48 -31.89 18.60
N ALA A 122 19.36 -32.80 17.62
CA ALA A 122 18.85 -32.50 16.28
C ALA A 122 17.41 -32.01 16.35
N VAL A 123 16.53 -32.70 17.08
CA VAL A 123 15.12 -32.32 17.24
C VAL A 123 14.99 -30.95 17.90
N LYS A 124 15.70 -30.68 19.01
CA LYS A 124 15.66 -29.38 19.69
C LYS A 124 16.18 -28.25 18.80
N THR A 125 17.29 -28.46 18.11
CA THR A 125 17.86 -27.46 17.19
C THR A 125 16.89 -27.17 16.05
N GLY A 126 16.33 -28.20 15.43
CA GLY A 126 15.32 -28.07 14.38
C GLY A 126 14.07 -27.33 14.85
N ALA A 127 13.59 -27.62 16.06
CA ALA A 127 12.45 -26.95 16.65
C ALA A 127 12.69 -25.45 16.89
N TYR A 128 13.86 -25.06 17.40
CA TYR A 128 14.20 -23.64 17.56
C TYR A 128 14.25 -22.91 16.21
N ILE A 129 14.83 -23.53 15.19
CA ILE A 129 14.89 -22.95 13.84
C ILE A 129 13.47 -22.81 13.26
N ALA A 130 12.66 -23.86 13.33
CA ALA A 130 11.28 -23.84 12.80
C ALA A 130 10.42 -22.80 13.51
N VAL A 131 10.45 -22.73 14.84
CA VAL A 131 9.71 -21.71 15.60
C VAL A 131 10.18 -20.30 15.27
N GLY A 132 11.50 -20.10 15.20
CA GLY A 132 12.09 -18.82 14.78
C GLY A 132 11.62 -18.38 13.39
N ALA A 133 11.58 -19.32 12.43
CA ALA A 133 11.09 -19.06 11.08
C ALA A 133 9.58 -18.70 11.07
N VAL A 134 8.75 -19.40 11.83
CA VAL A 134 7.31 -19.08 11.95
C VAL A 134 7.10 -17.67 12.52
N LEU A 135 7.84 -17.29 13.54
CA LEU A 135 7.76 -15.94 14.12
C LEU A 135 8.22 -14.86 13.13
N ALA A 136 9.33 -15.11 12.42
CA ALA A 136 9.84 -14.21 11.38
C ALA A 136 8.83 -14.04 10.24
N GLU A 137 8.17 -15.12 9.84
CA GLU A 137 7.13 -15.12 8.81
C GLU A 137 5.93 -14.28 9.23
N LEU A 138 5.44 -14.41 10.45
CA LEU A 138 4.35 -13.58 10.99
C LEU A 138 4.72 -12.09 10.98
N ILE A 139 5.93 -11.74 11.39
CA ILE A 139 6.42 -10.36 11.37
C ILE A 139 6.47 -9.84 9.93
N LEU A 140 6.99 -10.62 9.00
CA LEU A 140 7.09 -10.25 7.58
C LEU A 140 5.70 -9.99 6.98
N ARG A 141 4.70 -10.84 7.27
CA ARG A 141 3.32 -10.70 6.80
C ARG A 141 2.66 -9.43 7.34
N ILE A 142 2.80 -9.16 8.63
CA ILE A 142 2.26 -7.93 9.24
C ILE A 142 2.93 -6.68 8.66
N TRP A 143 4.24 -6.73 8.45
CA TRP A 143 4.98 -5.62 7.84
C TRP A 143 4.55 -5.40 6.39
N SER A 144 4.50 -6.45 5.58
CA SER A 144 4.05 -6.39 4.18
C SER A 144 2.63 -5.85 4.07
N CYS A 145 1.70 -6.34 4.91
CA CYS A 145 0.32 -5.82 4.99
C CYS A 145 0.29 -4.32 5.28
N SER A 146 0.99 -3.88 6.33
CA SER A 146 1.05 -2.47 6.72
C SER A 146 1.63 -1.58 5.61
N ASP A 147 2.68 -2.04 4.93
CA ASP A 147 3.31 -1.33 3.83
C ASP A 147 2.39 -1.22 2.61
N ALA A 148 1.70 -2.30 2.22
CA ALA A 148 0.73 -2.31 1.11
C ALA A 148 -0.43 -1.33 1.34
N VAL A 149 -0.96 -1.29 2.57
CA VAL A 149 -2.00 -0.32 2.97
C VAL A 149 -1.50 1.12 2.83
N LYS A 150 -0.26 1.41 3.26
CA LYS A 150 0.32 2.75 3.14
C LYS A 150 0.52 3.16 1.68
N ILE A 151 1.01 2.25 0.83
CA ILE A 151 1.18 2.49 -0.60
C ILE A 151 -0.16 2.83 -1.25
N ALA A 152 -1.19 2.01 -0.99
CA ALA A 152 -2.53 2.25 -1.51
C ALA A 152 -3.08 3.62 -1.14
N LYS A 153 -2.98 4.01 0.15
CA LYS A 153 -3.45 5.32 0.62
C LYS A 153 -2.70 6.47 -0.04
N VAL A 154 -1.38 6.40 -0.12
CA VAL A 154 -0.54 7.44 -0.73
C VAL A 154 -0.85 7.59 -2.22
N LYS A 155 -0.97 6.48 -2.95
CA LYS A 155 -1.28 6.51 -4.39
C LYS A 155 -2.70 6.99 -4.66
N ASN A 156 -3.65 6.68 -3.78
CA ASN A 156 -5.01 7.20 -3.89
C ASN A 156 -5.05 8.73 -3.69
N MET A 157 -4.40 9.27 -2.65
CA MET A 157 -4.30 10.72 -2.44
C MET A 157 -3.65 11.42 -3.64
N TYR A 158 -2.59 10.83 -4.19
CA TYR A 158 -1.96 11.33 -5.40
C TYR A 158 -2.91 11.36 -6.59
N ASN A 159 -3.69 10.28 -6.79
CA ASN A 159 -4.68 10.21 -7.86
C ASN A 159 -5.81 11.23 -7.66
N GLN A 160 -6.29 11.42 -6.43
CA GLN A 160 -7.28 12.44 -6.08
C GLN A 160 -6.78 13.85 -6.42
N ASP A 161 -5.52 14.17 -6.09
CA ASP A 161 -4.91 15.47 -6.41
C ASP A 161 -4.74 15.66 -7.92
N LEU A 162 -4.36 14.63 -8.66
CA LEU A 162 -4.28 14.70 -10.13
C LEU A 162 -5.65 14.95 -10.74
N MET A 163 -6.69 14.21 -10.32
CA MET A 163 -8.05 14.39 -10.83
C MET A 163 -8.59 15.79 -10.49
N GLY A 164 -8.36 16.27 -9.26
CA GLY A 164 -8.77 17.63 -8.86
C GLY A 164 -8.10 18.74 -9.68
N ARG A 165 -6.88 18.50 -10.21
CA ARG A 165 -6.19 19.45 -11.09
C ARG A 165 -6.67 19.42 -12.53
N TYR A 166 -7.22 18.30 -12.99
CA TYR A 166 -7.82 18.18 -14.32
C TYR A 166 -9.29 18.60 -14.34
N ALA A 167 -9.89 18.90 -13.18
CA ALA A 167 -11.19 19.54 -13.12
C ALA A 167 -11.05 20.98 -13.64
N THR A 168 -11.42 21.19 -14.88
CA THR A 168 -11.42 22.53 -15.48
C THR A 168 -12.78 23.19 -15.24
N ALA A 169 -12.77 24.27 -14.47
CA ALA A 169 -13.91 25.16 -14.36
C ALA A 169 -13.84 26.20 -15.48
N THR A 170 -14.79 26.16 -16.39
CA THR A 170 -14.90 27.15 -17.47
C THR A 170 -16.13 28.02 -17.23
N MET A 171 -15.92 29.32 -17.30
CA MET A 171 -16.99 30.32 -17.30
C MET A 171 -17.10 30.90 -18.70
N TYR A 172 -18.25 30.84 -19.31
CA TYR A 172 -18.50 31.47 -20.60
C TYR A 172 -19.84 32.23 -20.59
N PRO A 173 -19.89 33.39 -21.28
CA PRO A 173 -21.15 34.09 -21.43
C PRO A 173 -22.12 33.24 -22.27
N SER A 174 -23.35 33.13 -21.82
CA SER A 174 -24.44 32.45 -22.54
C SER A 174 -25.54 33.46 -22.85
N VAL A 175 -26.11 33.33 -24.03
CA VAL A 175 -27.30 34.07 -24.43
C VAL A 175 -28.38 33.03 -24.71
N ASP A 176 -29.41 33.06 -23.90
CA ASP A 176 -30.57 32.19 -24.05
C ASP A 176 -31.81 33.02 -24.45
N PHE A 177 -32.73 32.38 -25.18
CA PHE A 177 -34.00 33.00 -25.51
C PHE A 177 -35.08 32.40 -24.62
N VAL A 178 -35.65 33.23 -23.75
CA VAL A 178 -36.71 32.82 -22.85
C VAL A 178 -38.05 33.27 -23.42
N GLN A 179 -38.99 32.33 -23.53
CA GLN A 179 -40.37 32.65 -23.98
C GLN A 179 -41.12 33.37 -22.85
N THR A 180 -41.51 34.60 -23.11
CA THR A 180 -42.36 35.40 -22.25
C THR A 180 -43.74 35.54 -22.87
N GLY A 181 -44.75 35.97 -22.11
CA GLY A 181 -46.11 36.15 -22.66
C GLY A 181 -46.22 37.15 -23.81
N SER A 182 -45.16 37.91 -24.10
CA SER A 182 -45.05 38.89 -25.20
C SER A 182 -44.12 38.44 -26.34
N GLY A 183 -43.58 37.20 -26.31
CA GLY A 183 -42.64 36.66 -27.32
C GLY A 183 -41.32 36.19 -26.71
N TYR A 184 -40.35 35.88 -27.59
CA TYR A 184 -38.98 35.47 -27.16
C TYR A 184 -38.15 36.72 -26.83
N GLN A 185 -37.58 36.72 -25.63
CA GLN A 185 -36.65 37.78 -25.20
C GLN A 185 -35.25 37.18 -24.96
N PRO A 186 -34.20 37.81 -25.48
CA PRO A 186 -32.84 37.38 -25.18
C PRO A 186 -32.50 37.69 -23.72
N THR A 187 -32.01 36.69 -23.01
CA THR A 187 -31.43 36.82 -21.68
C THR A 187 -29.95 36.54 -21.73
N ALA A 188 -29.14 37.45 -21.21
CA ALA A 188 -27.71 37.26 -21.06
C ALA A 188 -27.41 36.68 -19.68
N GLY A 189 -26.66 35.59 -19.64
CA GLY A 189 -26.23 34.92 -18.43
C GLY A 189 -24.75 34.50 -18.49
N MET A 190 -24.28 33.89 -17.41
CA MET A 190 -23.00 33.23 -17.39
C MET A 190 -23.22 31.75 -17.05
N THR A 191 -22.72 30.88 -17.91
CA THR A 191 -22.74 29.43 -17.66
C THR A 191 -21.42 29.00 -17.01
N PHE A 192 -21.54 28.29 -15.89
CA PHE A 192 -20.43 27.70 -15.17
C PHE A 192 -20.44 26.19 -15.42
N ALA A 193 -19.42 25.70 -16.13
CA ALA A 193 -19.25 24.27 -16.40
C ALA A 193 -18.00 23.73 -15.72
N VAL A 194 -18.16 22.68 -14.93
CA VAL A 194 -17.05 21.91 -14.34
C VAL A 194 -16.97 20.58 -15.08
N ARG A 195 -15.83 20.31 -15.72
CA ARG A 195 -15.49 18.98 -16.26
C ARG A 195 -14.53 18.30 -15.32
N PHE A 196 -14.86 17.08 -14.94
CA PHE A 196 -14.02 16.16 -14.17
C PHE A 196 -13.31 15.19 -15.08
#